data_167e929e88be2194660440e0c9eb72df
#
_entry.id   167e929e88be2194660440e0c9eb72df
#
_cell.length_a   1.000
_cell.length_b   1.000
_cell.length_c   1.000
_cell.angle_alpha   90.00
_cell.angle_beta   90.00
_cell.angle_gamma   90.00
#
_symmetry.space_group_name_H-M   'P 1'
#
loop_
_entity.id
_entity.type
_entity.pdbx_description
1 polymer ?
#
loop_
_entity_poly.entity_id
_entity_poly.type
_entity_poly.pdbx_seq_one_letter_code
_entity_poly.pdbx_strand_id
1 'polypeptide(L)'
;CQVDSLPKEAMNTIDDILAGGPYEYPENDNKRFGNHEKQLPDIGRDYYREYTVDTPGLNHRGKRRIVTGGGSETDPDVWLYTQDHYQSFCVIPDAEK
;
A
#
# COMPACT_ATOMS: atom_id res chain seq x y z
N CYS A 1 -9.28 6.68 -6.11
CA CYS A 1 -10.34 5.99 -5.37
C CYS A 1 -10.38 6.52 -3.93
N GLN A 2 -11.59 6.74 -3.43
CA GLN A 2 -11.77 7.19 -2.05
C GLN A 2 -11.67 6.02 -1.10
N VAL A 3 -11.25 6.29 0.13
CA VAL A 3 -11.12 5.26 1.16
C VAL A 3 -12.40 4.44 1.30
N ASP A 4 -13.57 5.07 1.22
CA ASP A 4 -14.85 4.39 1.37
C ASP A 4 -15.12 3.35 0.28
N SER A 5 -14.45 3.45 -0.86
CA SER A 5 -14.63 2.52 -1.97
C SER A 5 -13.71 1.30 -1.88
N LEU A 6 -12.79 1.30 -0.92
CA LEU A 6 -11.82 0.22 -0.76
C LEU A 6 -12.37 -0.87 0.16
N PRO A 7 -11.83 -2.10 0.07
CA PRO A 7 -12.13 -3.10 1.08
C PRO A 7 -11.78 -2.59 2.48
N LYS A 8 -12.53 -3.00 3.48
CA LYS A 8 -12.25 -2.54 4.85
C LYS A 8 -10.86 -2.95 5.32
N GLU A 9 -10.31 -4.03 4.78
CA GLU A 9 -8.96 -4.49 5.11
C GLU A 9 -7.90 -3.46 4.69
N ALA A 10 -8.21 -2.66 3.67
CA ALA A 10 -7.31 -1.57 3.26
C ALA A 10 -7.19 -0.51 4.34
N MET A 11 -8.29 -0.20 5.04
CA MET A 11 -8.25 0.73 6.16
C MET A 11 -7.36 0.22 7.29
N ASN A 12 -7.42 -1.10 7.56
CA ASN A 12 -6.55 -1.68 8.58
C ASN A 12 -5.08 -1.49 8.21
N THR A 13 -4.74 -1.69 6.94
CA THR A 13 -3.37 -1.49 6.48
C THR A 13 -2.96 -0.03 6.58
N ILE A 14 -3.84 0.89 6.19
CA ILE A 14 -3.57 2.33 6.29
C ILE A 14 -3.31 2.71 7.75
N ASP A 15 -4.14 2.22 8.67
CA ASP A 15 -3.98 2.50 10.10
C ASP A 15 -2.65 1.96 10.62
N ASP A 16 -2.26 0.76 10.20
CA ASP A 16 -0.97 0.19 10.59
C ASP A 16 0.19 1.05 10.09
N ILE A 17 0.11 1.55 8.87
CA ILE A 17 1.15 2.41 8.31
C ILE A 17 1.26 3.71 9.11
N LEU A 18 0.14 4.34 9.40
CA LEU A 18 0.12 5.60 10.17
C LEU A 18 0.66 5.40 11.58
N ALA A 19 0.47 4.21 12.14
CA ALA A 19 0.96 3.89 13.49
C ALA A 19 2.42 3.40 13.51
N GLY A 20 3.00 3.12 12.35
CA GLY A 20 4.34 2.58 12.27
C GLY A 20 4.43 1.09 12.61
N GLY A 21 3.34 0.38 12.43
CA GLY A 21 3.26 -1.05 12.75
C GLY A 21 2.55 -1.29 14.08
N PRO A 22 2.47 -2.55 14.53
CA PRO A 22 2.99 -3.74 13.83
C PRO A 22 2.17 -4.07 12.59
N TYR A 23 2.82 -4.66 11.60
CA TYR A 23 2.18 -5.03 10.34
C TYR A 23 1.74 -6.49 10.39
N GLU A 24 0.68 -6.83 9.65
CA GLU A 24 0.16 -8.20 9.62
C GLU A 24 1.14 -9.19 9.00
N TYR A 25 1.92 -8.72 8.03
CA TYR A 25 2.91 -9.56 7.33
C TYR A 25 4.29 -8.91 7.46
N PRO A 26 4.88 -8.93 8.66
CA PRO A 26 6.10 -8.14 8.91
C PRO A 26 7.29 -8.53 8.04
N GLU A 27 7.30 -9.73 7.48
CA GLU A 27 8.36 -10.16 6.59
C GLU A 27 8.20 -9.58 5.18
N ASN A 28 7.01 -9.09 4.86
CA ASN A 28 6.66 -8.61 3.51
C ASN A 28 6.35 -7.12 3.49
N ASP A 29 5.83 -6.59 4.60
CA ASP A 29 5.34 -5.22 4.64
C ASP A 29 6.46 -4.23 4.90
N ASN A 30 6.24 -2.97 4.49
CA ASN A 30 7.22 -1.89 4.64
C ASN A 30 8.52 -2.20 3.90
N LYS A 31 8.40 -2.83 2.73
CA LYS A 31 9.55 -3.12 1.87
C LYS A 31 9.55 -2.17 0.68
N ARG A 32 10.73 -1.94 0.11
CA ARG A 32 10.84 -1.13 -1.08
C ARG A 32 10.06 -1.76 -2.23
N PHE A 33 9.23 -0.95 -2.89
CA PHE A 33 8.54 -1.37 -4.11
C PHE A 33 9.34 -0.86 -5.30
N GLY A 34 9.79 -1.79 -6.14
CA GLY A 34 10.73 -1.46 -7.22
C GLY A 34 10.12 -0.78 -8.42
N ASN A 35 8.80 -0.80 -8.58
CA ASN A 35 8.13 -0.19 -9.74
C ASN A 35 8.72 -0.68 -11.06
N HIS A 36 9.01 -1.97 -11.15
CA HIS A 36 9.72 -2.53 -12.30
C HIS A 36 8.97 -2.36 -13.62
N GLU A 37 7.65 -2.37 -13.57
CA GLU A 37 6.82 -2.20 -14.76
C GLU A 37 6.53 -0.75 -15.08
N LYS A 38 7.02 0.17 -14.25
CA LYS A 38 6.90 1.62 -14.45
C LYS A 38 5.46 2.08 -14.60
N GLN A 39 4.55 1.42 -13.89
CA GLN A 39 3.16 1.84 -13.81
C GLN A 39 3.02 3.15 -13.05
N LEU A 40 3.93 3.42 -12.13
CA LEU A 40 3.96 4.65 -11.34
C LEU A 40 5.12 5.52 -11.83
N PRO A 41 5.08 6.85 -11.55
CA PRO A 41 6.18 7.72 -11.95
C PRO A 41 7.51 7.24 -11.39
N ASP A 42 8.56 7.33 -12.21
CA ASP A 42 9.91 6.92 -11.84
C ASP A 42 10.59 8.10 -11.12
N ILE A 43 10.39 8.19 -9.81
CA ILE A 43 10.87 9.31 -9.01
C ILE A 43 12.22 9.02 -8.37
N GLY A 44 12.42 7.78 -7.91
CA GLY A 44 13.68 7.40 -7.30
C GLY A 44 13.65 5.98 -6.82
N ARG A 45 14.84 5.42 -6.60
CA ARG A 45 15.00 4.00 -6.28
C ARG A 45 14.26 3.60 -5.02
N ASP A 46 14.29 4.44 -3.98
CA ASP A 46 13.72 4.13 -2.68
C ASP A 46 12.44 4.92 -2.40
N TYR A 47 11.80 5.45 -3.44
CA TYR A 47 10.66 6.33 -3.25
C TYR A 47 9.42 5.59 -2.76
N TYR A 48 9.17 4.38 -3.26
CA TYR A 48 7.94 3.63 -2.98
C TYR A 48 8.17 2.50 -1.99
N ARG A 49 7.13 2.23 -1.17
CA ARG A 49 7.09 1.08 -0.26
C ARG A 49 5.78 0.36 -0.44
N GLU A 50 5.78 -0.97 -0.22
CA GLU A 50 4.59 -1.80 -0.40
C GLU A 50 4.16 -2.43 0.92
N TYR A 51 2.85 -2.65 1.02
CA TYR A 51 2.21 -3.24 2.19
C TYR A 51 1.10 -4.15 1.75
N THR A 52 0.88 -5.24 2.49
CA THR A 52 -0.18 -6.20 2.19
C THR A 52 -1.52 -5.70 2.68
N VAL A 53 -2.55 -5.85 1.84
CA VAL A 53 -3.95 -5.70 2.25
C VAL A 53 -4.53 -7.11 2.29
N ASP A 54 -4.97 -7.55 3.46
CA ASP A 54 -5.45 -8.92 3.65
C ASP A 54 -6.66 -9.21 2.78
N THR A 55 -6.75 -10.46 2.31
CA THR A 55 -7.91 -10.95 1.58
C THR A 55 -8.52 -12.08 2.39
N PRO A 56 -9.64 -11.83 3.09
CA PRO A 56 -10.24 -12.87 3.93
C PRO A 56 -10.60 -14.11 3.13
N GLY A 57 -10.45 -15.27 3.76
CA GLY A 57 -10.78 -16.54 3.15
C GLY A 57 -9.66 -17.19 2.37
N LEU A 58 -8.54 -16.48 2.17
CA LEU A 58 -7.36 -17.06 1.53
C LEU A 58 -6.38 -17.57 2.57
N ASN A 59 -5.64 -18.61 2.21
CA ASN A 59 -4.56 -19.11 3.06
C ASN A 59 -3.19 -18.58 2.64
N HIS A 60 -3.18 -17.48 1.90
CA HIS A 60 -1.97 -16.80 1.46
C HIS A 60 -2.27 -15.30 1.36
N ARG A 61 -1.24 -14.49 1.05
CA ARG A 61 -1.38 -13.03 1.06
C ARG A 61 -2.35 -12.45 0.04
N GLY A 62 -2.64 -13.17 -1.04
CA GLY A 62 -3.47 -12.64 -2.11
C GLY A 62 -2.77 -11.56 -2.93
N LYS A 63 -3.56 -10.75 -3.63
CA LYS A 63 -3.02 -9.78 -4.62
C LYS A 63 -3.22 -8.33 -4.23
N ARG A 64 -3.88 -8.04 -3.12
CA ARG A 64 -4.19 -6.67 -2.71
C ARG A 64 -3.00 -6.04 -2.01
N ARG A 65 -2.66 -4.80 -2.37
CA ARG A 65 -1.53 -4.07 -1.75
C ARG A 65 -1.87 -2.59 -1.59
N ILE A 66 -1.23 -1.96 -0.63
CA ILE A 66 -1.09 -0.50 -0.56
C ILE A 66 0.35 -0.18 -0.93
N VAL A 67 0.54 0.83 -1.75
CA VAL A 67 1.85 1.38 -2.06
C VAL A 67 1.87 2.81 -1.60
N THR A 68 2.91 3.21 -0.89
CA THR A 68 3.11 4.59 -0.46
C THR A 68 4.33 5.16 -1.15
N GLY A 69 4.41 6.48 -1.23
CA GLY A 69 5.56 7.14 -1.84
C GLY A 69 5.91 8.42 -1.13
N GLY A 70 7.21 8.71 -1.04
CA GLY A 70 7.71 9.95 -0.47
C GLY A 70 7.48 10.09 1.02
N GLY A 71 7.74 11.30 1.52
CA GLY A 71 7.50 11.61 2.93
C GLY A 71 8.32 10.76 3.88
N SER A 72 7.65 10.25 4.90
CA SER A 72 8.25 9.33 5.87
C SER A 72 7.43 8.06 5.94
N GLU A 73 7.92 7.07 6.71
CA GLU A 73 7.24 5.78 6.83
C GLU A 73 5.81 5.94 7.36
N THR A 74 5.61 6.84 8.32
CA THR A 74 4.31 7.02 8.95
C THR A 74 3.54 8.22 8.41
N ASP A 75 4.12 8.95 7.45
CA ASP A 75 3.48 10.12 6.86
C ASP A 75 3.93 10.24 5.40
N PRO A 76 3.51 9.29 4.54
CA PRO A 76 3.89 9.35 3.13
C PRO A 76 3.16 10.46 2.40
N ASP A 77 3.75 10.90 1.29
CA ASP A 77 3.16 11.94 0.43
C ASP A 77 2.07 11.39 -0.48
N VAL A 78 2.17 10.11 -0.87
CA VAL A 78 1.28 9.48 -1.84
C VAL A 78 0.81 8.15 -1.30
N TRP A 79 -0.48 7.87 -1.52
CA TRP A 79 -1.10 6.59 -1.17
C TRP A 79 -1.75 6.01 -2.41
N LEU A 80 -1.50 4.73 -2.68
CA LEU A 80 -2.06 4.03 -3.84
C LEU A 80 -2.56 2.67 -3.41
N TYR A 81 -3.60 2.20 -4.10
CA TYR A 81 -4.15 0.87 -3.86
C TYR A 81 -4.09 0.06 -5.15
N THR A 82 -3.77 -1.22 -5.04
CA THR A 82 -3.88 -2.17 -6.14
C THR A 82 -4.60 -3.43 -5.66
N GLN A 83 -5.48 -3.97 -6.50
CA GLN A 83 -6.18 -5.21 -6.20
C GLN A 83 -5.68 -6.37 -7.07
N ASP A 84 -4.77 -6.11 -7.97
CA ASP A 84 -4.33 -7.08 -9.00
C ASP A 84 -2.82 -7.24 -9.04
N HIS A 85 -2.17 -7.12 -7.90
CA HIS A 85 -0.73 -7.32 -7.73
C HIS A 85 0.07 -6.40 -8.66
N TYR A 86 -0.21 -5.10 -8.55
CA TYR A 86 0.55 -4.02 -9.21
C TYR A 86 0.28 -3.86 -10.72
N GLN A 87 -0.75 -4.49 -11.25
CA GLN A 87 -1.07 -4.31 -12.66
C GLN A 87 -1.83 -3.01 -12.92
N SER A 88 -2.60 -2.56 -11.93
CA SER A 88 -3.25 -1.27 -11.98
C SER A 88 -3.25 -0.65 -10.59
N PHE A 89 -3.34 0.68 -10.54
CA PHE A 89 -3.33 1.42 -9.28
C PHE A 89 -4.39 2.48 -9.28
N CYS A 90 -4.90 2.81 -8.08
CA CYS A 90 -5.68 4.03 -7.92
C CYS A 90 -5.11 4.85 -6.77
N VAL A 91 -5.09 6.17 -6.94
CA VAL A 91 -4.63 7.10 -5.91
C VAL A 91 -5.71 7.23 -4.85
N ILE A 92 -5.31 7.21 -3.57
CA ILE A 92 -6.22 7.38 -2.44
C ILE A 92 -6.01 8.79 -1.89
N PRO A 93 -6.87 9.76 -2.24
CA PRO A 93 -6.63 11.15 -1.85
C PRO A 93 -6.96 11.44 -0.39
N ASP A 94 -7.73 10.57 0.26
CA ASP A 94 -8.25 10.80 1.60
C ASP A 94 -7.79 9.76 2.62
N ALA A 95 -6.63 9.14 2.39
CA ALA A 95 -6.13 8.07 3.27
C ALA A 95 -5.82 8.56 4.68
N GLU A 96 -5.40 9.81 4.82
CA GLU A 96 -4.97 10.37 6.10
C GLU A 96 -5.99 11.24 6.79
N LYS A 97 -7.23 11.03 6.53
CA LYS A 97 -8.27 11.81 7.19
C LYS A 97 -8.51 11.43 8.62
#